data_f81c2d2c751e461b0b77d501464044f2
#
_entry.id   f81c2d2c751e461b0b77d501464044f2
#
_cell.length_a   1.000
_cell.length_b   1.000
_cell.length_c   1.000
_cell.angle_alpha   90.00
_cell.angle_beta   90.00
_cell.angle_gamma   90.00
#
_symmetry.space_group_name_H-M   'P 1'
#
loop_
_entity.id
_entity.type
_entity.pdbx_description
1 polymer ?
#
loop_
_entity_poly.entity_id
_entity_poly.type
_entity_poly.pdbx_seq_one_letter_code
_entity_poly.pdbx_strand_id
1 'polypeptide(L)'
;MNEYLSKVFGDRVVASEYRLPGTAPFYLVNGYTTEKFTLDNSECIIITPVDTSARLPVLKKHYGKICEISGLPCALHLEKLTAGQRENLISDNIPFVSGLQ
;
A
#
# COMPACT_ATOMS: atom_id res chain seq x y z
N MET A 1 9.39 -0.92 -6.13
CA MET A 1 9.00 -0.94 -4.70
C MET A 1 9.85 -1.89 -3.88
N ASN A 2 10.03 -3.12 -4.35
CA ASN A 2 10.85 -4.13 -3.67
C ASN A 2 12.29 -3.65 -3.44
N GLU A 3 12.92 -3.07 -4.47
CA GLU A 3 14.28 -2.56 -4.35
C GLU A 3 14.41 -1.47 -3.29
N TYR A 4 13.40 -0.61 -3.20
CA TYR A 4 13.40 0.45 -2.20
C TYR A 4 13.40 -0.12 -0.78
N LEU A 5 12.54 -1.09 -0.51
CA LEU A 5 12.45 -1.70 0.81
C LEU A 5 13.70 -2.50 1.16
N SER A 6 14.26 -3.21 0.20
CA SER A 6 15.52 -3.93 0.41
C SER A 6 16.66 -2.98 0.73
N LYS A 7 16.66 -1.81 0.10
CA LYS A 7 17.68 -0.79 0.35
C LYS A 7 17.54 -0.20 1.75
N VAL A 8 16.32 -0.04 2.24
CA VAL A 8 16.06 0.54 3.57
C VAL A 8 16.26 -0.49 4.66
N PHE A 9 15.77 -1.71 4.48
CA PHE A 9 15.75 -2.74 5.52
C PHE A 9 16.78 -3.86 5.31
N GLY A 10 17.52 -3.81 4.21
CA GLY A 10 18.51 -4.83 3.89
C GLY A 10 17.86 -6.13 3.42
N ASP A 11 18.55 -7.24 3.61
CA ASP A 11 18.11 -8.55 3.13
C ASP A 11 17.01 -9.18 4.00
N ARG A 12 16.57 -8.47 5.01
CA ARG A 12 15.56 -8.96 5.95
C ARG A 12 14.14 -8.85 5.41
N VAL A 13 13.97 -8.13 4.30
CA VAL A 13 12.65 -7.93 3.68
C VAL A 13 12.45 -8.99 2.61
N VAL A 14 11.37 -9.75 2.73
CA VAL A 14 10.97 -10.73 1.73
C VAL A 14 9.67 -10.24 1.10
N ALA A 15 9.70 -10.04 -0.22
CA ALA A 15 8.53 -9.62 -0.97
C ALA A 15 7.89 -10.81 -1.66
N SER A 16 6.58 -10.87 -1.64
CA SER A 16 5.82 -11.89 -2.35
C SER A 16 4.56 -11.30 -2.96
N GLU A 17 4.08 -11.92 -4.03
CA GLU A 17 2.83 -11.51 -4.63
C GLU A 17 1.69 -11.77 -3.67
N TYR A 18 0.77 -10.81 -3.54
CA TYR A 18 -0.44 -10.96 -2.77
C TYR A 18 -1.64 -10.70 -3.67
N ARG A 19 -2.58 -11.62 -3.67
CA ARG A 19 -3.81 -11.48 -4.45
C ARG A 19 -5.00 -11.37 -3.52
N LEU A 20 -5.86 -10.38 -3.79
CA LEU A 20 -7.09 -10.26 -3.05
C LEU A 20 -7.98 -11.47 -3.29
N PRO A 21 -8.80 -11.87 -2.28
CA PRO A 21 -9.72 -12.98 -2.46
C PRO A 21 -10.68 -12.77 -3.63
N GLY A 22 -11.17 -13.85 -4.21
CA GLY A 22 -12.12 -13.77 -5.32
C GLY A 22 -13.42 -13.07 -4.97
N THR A 23 -13.73 -12.93 -3.68
CA THR A 23 -14.91 -12.20 -3.19
C THR A 23 -14.68 -10.70 -3.13
N ALA A 24 -13.44 -10.23 -3.35
CA ALA A 24 -13.14 -8.80 -3.32
C ALA A 24 -13.81 -8.08 -4.49
N PRO A 25 -14.25 -6.83 -4.29
CA PRO A 25 -14.84 -6.05 -5.39
C PRO A 25 -13.86 -5.91 -6.57
N PHE A 26 -14.43 -5.97 -7.77
CA PHE A 26 -13.66 -5.90 -9.00
C PHE A 26 -12.81 -4.63 -9.09
N TYR A 27 -13.33 -3.49 -8.64
CA TYR A 27 -12.60 -2.23 -8.70
C TYR A 27 -11.35 -2.24 -7.82
N LEU A 28 -11.32 -3.04 -6.77
CA LEU A 28 -10.13 -3.19 -5.92
C LEU A 28 -9.11 -4.09 -6.59
N VAL A 29 -9.57 -5.18 -7.19
CA VAL A 29 -8.68 -6.15 -7.85
C VAL A 29 -7.97 -5.51 -9.05
N ASN A 30 -8.69 -4.72 -9.84
CA ASN A 30 -8.14 -4.10 -11.05
C ASN A 30 -7.58 -2.70 -10.85
N GLY A 31 -7.96 -2.03 -9.78
CA GLY A 31 -7.53 -0.66 -9.51
C GLY A 31 -6.24 -0.56 -8.73
N TYR A 32 -5.75 -1.65 -8.16
CA TYR A 32 -4.57 -1.66 -7.31
C TYR A 32 -3.72 -2.88 -7.52
N THR A 33 -2.40 -2.72 -7.36
CA THR A 33 -1.50 -3.85 -7.22
C THR A 33 -1.20 -4.01 -5.73
N THR A 34 -1.13 -5.23 -5.29
CA THR A 34 -0.87 -5.53 -3.88
C THR A 34 0.30 -6.49 -3.77
N GLU A 35 1.22 -6.19 -2.86
CA GLU A 35 2.36 -7.04 -2.57
C GLU A 35 2.46 -7.23 -1.06
N LYS A 36 2.85 -8.41 -0.63
CA LYS A 36 3.07 -8.69 0.77
C LYS A 36 4.56 -8.62 1.07
N PHE A 37 4.92 -7.83 2.06
CA PHE A 37 6.29 -7.72 2.54
C PHE A 37 6.37 -8.29 3.94
N THR A 38 7.36 -9.16 4.14
CA THR A 38 7.62 -9.76 5.44
C THR A 38 8.98 -9.29 5.92
N LEU A 39 9.01 -8.68 7.11
CA LEU A 39 10.23 -8.25 7.78
C LEU A 39 10.26 -8.92 9.15
N ASP A 40 11.24 -9.79 9.37
CA ASP A 40 11.30 -10.67 10.54
C ASP A 40 10.01 -11.49 10.60
N ASN A 41 9.18 -11.31 11.60
CA ASN A 41 7.90 -12.03 11.73
C ASN A 41 6.70 -11.12 11.48
N SER A 42 6.93 -9.93 10.92
CA SER A 42 5.86 -8.97 10.65
C SER A 42 5.54 -8.95 9.17
N GLU A 43 4.26 -8.96 8.84
CA GLU A 43 3.77 -8.90 7.47
C GLU A 43 3.04 -7.59 7.23
N CYS A 44 3.20 -7.03 6.04
CA CYS A 44 2.54 -5.79 5.64
C CYS A 44 2.18 -5.87 4.17
N ILE A 45 0.98 -5.41 3.83
CA ILE A 45 0.53 -5.33 2.44
C ILE A 45 0.81 -3.91 1.92
N ILE A 46 1.54 -3.82 0.81
CA ILE A 46 1.78 -2.55 0.14
C ILE A 46 0.80 -2.44 -1.02
N ILE A 47 0.00 -1.39 -1.01
CA ILE A 47 -1.07 -1.15 -1.98
C ILE A 47 -0.64 -0.03 -2.91
N THR A 48 -0.52 -0.32 -4.19
CA THR A 48 -0.13 0.67 -5.20
C THR A 48 -1.28 0.89 -6.17
N PRO A 49 -1.83 2.12 -6.28
CA PRO A 49 -2.88 2.38 -7.24
C PRO A 49 -2.35 2.30 -8.67
N VAL A 50 -3.11 1.66 -9.54
CA VAL A 50 -2.80 1.59 -10.97
C VAL A 50 -3.02 2.96 -11.61
N ASP A 51 -4.08 3.65 -11.20
CA ASP A 51 -4.39 5.00 -11.66
C ASP A 51 -3.75 6.03 -10.74
N THR A 52 -2.68 6.67 -11.22
CA THR A 52 -1.95 7.67 -10.44
C THR A 52 -2.70 8.99 -10.30
N SER A 53 -3.81 9.17 -11.01
CA SER A 53 -4.63 10.38 -10.92
C SER A 53 -5.75 10.26 -9.88
N ALA A 54 -5.88 9.12 -9.23
CA ALA A 54 -6.93 8.91 -8.24
C ALA A 54 -6.79 9.90 -7.06
N ARG A 55 -7.93 10.42 -6.63
CA ARG A 55 -7.98 11.41 -5.55
C ARG A 55 -7.81 10.76 -4.19
N LEU A 56 -7.21 11.49 -3.27
CA LEU A 56 -6.91 10.99 -1.93
C LEU A 56 -8.13 10.43 -1.18
N PRO A 57 -9.31 11.10 -1.17
CA PRO A 57 -10.47 10.52 -0.49
C PRO A 57 -10.86 9.14 -1.00
N VAL A 58 -10.74 8.92 -2.31
CA VAL A 58 -11.02 7.62 -2.93
C VAL A 58 -9.98 6.60 -2.50
N LEU A 59 -8.70 6.99 -2.51
CA LEU A 59 -7.60 6.11 -2.09
C LEU A 59 -7.77 5.67 -0.63
N LYS A 60 -8.15 6.58 0.24
CA LYS A 60 -8.37 6.26 1.65
C LYS A 60 -9.50 5.26 1.84
N LYS A 61 -10.59 5.43 1.09
CA LYS A 61 -11.73 4.53 1.15
C LYS A 61 -11.34 3.13 0.71
N HIS A 62 -10.61 3.02 -0.40
CA HIS A 62 -10.16 1.74 -0.93
C HIS A 62 -9.11 1.10 -0.01
N TYR A 63 -8.22 1.90 0.56
CA TYR A 63 -7.24 1.43 1.53
C TYR A 63 -7.94 0.74 2.71
N GLY A 64 -8.93 1.40 3.30
CA GLY A 64 -9.69 0.82 4.41
C GLY A 64 -10.36 -0.49 4.04
N LYS A 65 -10.89 -0.56 2.82
CA LYS A 65 -11.56 -1.77 2.33
C LYS A 65 -10.56 -2.93 2.17
N ILE A 66 -9.39 -2.66 1.62
CA ILE A 66 -8.35 -3.68 1.44
C ILE A 66 -7.82 -4.15 2.79
N CYS A 67 -7.63 -3.24 3.74
CA CYS A 67 -7.23 -3.62 5.10
C CYS A 67 -8.24 -4.58 5.73
N GLU A 68 -9.52 -4.28 5.57
CA GLU A 68 -10.60 -5.11 6.10
C GLU A 68 -10.59 -6.50 5.46
N ILE A 69 -10.45 -6.55 4.15
CA ILE A 69 -10.46 -7.81 3.40
C ILE A 69 -9.23 -8.66 3.73
N SER A 70 -8.05 -8.05 3.77
CA SER A 70 -6.80 -8.78 3.98
C SER A 70 -6.59 -9.20 5.42
N GLY A 71 -7.11 -8.42 6.37
CA GLY A 71 -6.88 -8.65 7.79
C GLY A 71 -5.44 -8.41 8.23
N LEU A 72 -4.63 -7.77 7.39
CA LEU A 72 -3.22 -7.50 7.66
C LEU A 72 -2.96 -5.99 7.67
N PRO A 73 -1.88 -5.54 8.33
CA PRO A 73 -1.46 -4.16 8.21
C PRO A 73 -1.18 -3.81 6.76
N CYS A 74 -1.63 -2.64 6.33
CA CYS A 74 -1.46 -2.18 4.96
C CYS A 74 -0.84 -0.79 4.93
N ALA A 75 -0.16 -0.48 3.83
CA ALA A 75 0.38 0.85 3.57
C ALA A 75 0.15 1.20 2.11
N LEU A 76 -0.04 2.48 1.82
CA LEU A 76 -0.18 2.95 0.46
C LEU A 76 1.19 3.29 -0.12
N HIS A 77 1.41 2.93 -1.37
CA HIS A 77 2.57 3.37 -2.13
C HIS A 77 2.12 4.41 -3.16
N LEU A 78 2.60 5.63 -3.02
CA LEU A 78 2.22 6.74 -3.88
C LEU A 78 3.50 7.43 -4.38
N GLU A 79 3.63 7.59 -5.69
CA GLU A 79 4.85 8.14 -6.28
C GLU A 79 5.10 9.58 -5.88
N LYS A 80 4.04 10.38 -5.86
CA LYS A 80 4.15 11.81 -5.57
C LYS A 80 3.09 12.23 -4.58
N LEU A 81 3.52 12.93 -3.54
CA LEU A 81 2.61 13.48 -2.55
C LEU A 81 2.99 14.93 -2.26
N THR A 82 1.98 15.80 -2.23
CA THR A 82 2.18 17.15 -1.74
C THR A 82 2.30 17.13 -0.22
N ALA A 83 2.82 18.20 0.37
CA ALA A 83 2.92 18.32 1.82
C ALA A 83 1.54 18.18 2.48
N GLY A 84 0.52 18.81 1.89
CA GLY A 84 -0.84 18.71 2.41
C GLY A 84 -1.40 17.30 2.37
N GLN A 85 -1.10 16.54 1.31
CA GLN A 85 -1.53 15.15 1.22
C GLN A 85 -0.85 14.27 2.27
N ARG A 86 0.44 14.49 2.50
CA ARG A 86 1.17 13.76 3.53
C ARG A 86 0.59 14.02 4.92
N GLU A 87 0.32 15.29 5.23
CA GLU A 87 -0.28 15.67 6.50
C GLU A 87 -1.65 15.03 6.68
N ASN A 88 -2.43 14.98 5.61
CA ASN A 88 -3.75 14.38 5.61
C ASN A 88 -3.67 12.88 5.93
N LEU A 89 -2.75 12.15 5.30
CA LEU A 89 -2.55 10.73 5.57
C LEU A 89 -2.08 10.48 7.00
N ILE A 90 -1.16 11.30 7.49
CA ILE A 90 -0.66 11.20 8.86
C ILE A 90 -1.79 11.44 9.85
N SER A 91 -2.61 12.46 9.60
CA SER A 91 -3.74 12.80 10.46
C SER A 91 -4.76 11.66 10.55
N ASP A 92 -4.94 10.91 9.47
CA ASP A 92 -5.86 9.77 9.44
C ASP A 92 -5.19 8.46 9.81
N ASN A 93 -3.93 8.50 10.25
CA ASN A 93 -3.16 7.31 10.65
C ASN A 93 -3.04 6.27 9.53
N ILE A 94 -2.91 6.72 8.30
CA ILE A 94 -2.72 5.84 7.15
C ILE A 94 -1.23 5.75 6.81
N PRO A 95 -0.59 4.59 7.00
CA PRO A 95 0.81 4.42 6.61
C PRO A 95 0.98 4.58 5.11
N PHE A 96 2.07 5.21 4.69
CA PHE A 96 2.35 5.38 3.27
C PHE A 96 3.86 5.35 3.00
N VAL A 97 4.19 5.00 1.76
CA VAL A 97 5.54 5.07 1.21
C VAL A 97 5.48 5.99 0.02
N SER A 98 6.33 6.98 -0.05
CA SER A 98 6.31 7.99 -1.10
C SER A 98 7.53 7.86 -1.99
N GLY A 99 7.29 7.58 -3.27
CA GLY A 99 8.33 7.55 -4.28
C GLY A 99 9.31 6.40 -4.15
N LEU A 100 10.27 6.39 -5.04
CA LEU A 100 11.42 5.49 -5.01
C LEU A 100 12.66 6.38 -4.81
N GLN A 101 12.92 6.71 -3.59
CA GLN A 101 14.01 7.63 -3.26
C GLN A 101 15.30 6.90 -2.99
#